data_8a00501579ece023a60aeca6da096b33
#
_entry.id   8a00501579ece023a60aeca6da096b33
#
_cell.length_a   1.000
_cell.length_b   1.000
_cell.length_c   1.000
_cell.angle_alpha   90.00
_cell.angle_beta   90.00
_cell.angle_gamma   90.00
#
_symmetry.space_group_name_H-M   'P 1'
#
loop_
_entity.id
_entity.type
_entity.pdbx_description
1 polymer ?
#
loop_
_entity_poly.entity_id
_entity_poly.type
_entity_poly.pdbx_seq_one_letter_code
_entity_poly.pdbx_strand_id
1 'polypeptide(L)'
;MVDFEVLEIDVDEDEIQNEGPQEYLNRIVKSKVTAAGNKILQENLTLKPFLVADTVVSHKNKIFGKPTTKDHAHRMLKELSGTTHTVTTGIALGHISESKEIKFVQNHSHTVVEMKSLSAKEIERYVLTEEPMDKAGGYGIQGLGASFVKGIGGCYFNVVGLPIQETCLLLDDLNISYWSNKD
;
A
#
# COMPACT_ATOMS: atom_id res chain seq x y z
N MET A 1 -13.88 0.68 17.72
CA MET A 1 -12.60 0.42 17.02
C MET A 1 -12.56 -1.06 16.72
N VAL A 2 -12.15 -1.48 15.54
CA VAL A 2 -12.00 -2.92 15.23
C VAL A 2 -10.75 -3.43 15.93
N ASP A 3 -10.89 -4.49 16.73
CA ASP A 3 -9.76 -5.21 17.28
C ASP A 3 -9.18 -6.13 16.20
N PHE A 4 -7.88 -6.11 16.01
CA PHE A 4 -7.19 -6.91 15.00
C PHE A 4 -5.89 -7.51 15.51
N GLU A 5 -5.49 -8.58 14.88
CA GLU A 5 -4.21 -9.24 15.07
C GLU A 5 -3.42 -9.16 13.75
N VAL A 6 -2.10 -8.99 13.84
CA VAL A 6 -1.24 -8.96 12.65
C VAL A 6 -0.87 -10.39 12.28
N LEU A 7 -1.12 -10.77 11.03
CA LEU A 7 -0.68 -12.03 10.45
C LEU A 7 0.47 -11.75 9.48
N GLU A 8 1.67 -12.13 9.87
CA GLU A 8 2.85 -12.00 8.98
C GLU A 8 2.75 -12.98 7.82
N ILE A 9 2.87 -12.47 6.63
CA ILE A 9 2.91 -13.24 5.37
C ILE A 9 4.07 -12.76 4.52
N ASP A 10 4.59 -13.65 3.70
CA ASP A 10 5.61 -13.33 2.70
C ASP A 10 5.08 -13.68 1.31
N VAL A 11 5.26 -12.77 0.36
CA VAL A 11 4.88 -12.96 -1.04
C VAL A 11 5.95 -12.33 -1.94
N ASP A 12 6.12 -12.89 -3.11
CA ASP A 12 6.97 -12.32 -4.15
C ASP A 12 6.33 -11.04 -4.70
N GLU A 13 6.98 -9.91 -4.46
CA GLU A 13 6.58 -8.57 -4.92
C GLU A 13 7.39 -8.09 -6.14
N ASP A 14 8.18 -8.95 -6.78
CA ASP A 14 8.96 -8.55 -7.95
C ASP A 14 8.04 -8.17 -9.13
N GLU A 15 8.43 -7.13 -9.88
CA GLU A 15 7.73 -6.69 -11.08
C GLU A 15 7.87 -7.73 -12.21
N ILE A 16 6.76 -8.02 -12.89
CA ILE A 16 6.76 -8.86 -14.10
C ILE A 16 6.94 -7.97 -15.33
N GLN A 17 7.73 -8.41 -16.28
CA GLN A 17 7.99 -7.66 -17.51
C GLN A 17 6.70 -7.27 -18.23
N ASN A 18 6.55 -5.98 -18.57
CA ASN A 18 5.39 -5.35 -19.22
C ASN A 18 4.12 -5.28 -18.34
N GLU A 19 4.20 -5.53 -17.06
CA GLU A 19 3.08 -5.36 -16.13
C GLU A 19 2.86 -3.88 -15.82
N GLY A 20 1.63 -3.39 -16.02
CA GLY A 20 1.25 -2.03 -15.64
C GLY A 20 1.02 -1.91 -14.12
N PRO A 21 1.03 -0.66 -13.57
CA PRO A 21 0.88 -0.46 -12.11
C PRO A 21 -0.39 -1.08 -11.53
N GLN A 22 -1.51 -1.05 -12.26
CA GLN A 22 -2.78 -1.63 -11.79
C GLN A 22 -2.76 -3.16 -11.82
N GLU A 23 -2.16 -3.75 -12.85
CA GLU A 23 -2.02 -5.20 -12.99
C GLU A 23 -1.10 -5.75 -11.88
N TYR A 24 0.03 -5.09 -11.68
CA TYR A 24 0.95 -5.37 -10.59
C TYR A 24 0.21 -5.37 -9.24
N LEU A 25 -0.47 -4.26 -8.91
CA LEU A 25 -1.17 -4.11 -7.63
C LEU A 25 -2.23 -5.20 -7.43
N ASN A 26 -3.02 -5.52 -8.47
CA ASN A 26 -4.02 -6.57 -8.42
C ASN A 26 -3.40 -7.94 -8.13
N ARG A 27 -2.28 -8.23 -8.78
CA ARG A 27 -1.54 -9.49 -8.58
C ARG A 27 -1.01 -9.58 -7.15
N ILE A 28 -0.36 -8.52 -6.64
CA ILE A 28 0.20 -8.53 -5.28
C ILE A 28 -0.90 -8.67 -4.23
N VAL A 29 -1.99 -7.91 -4.33
CA VAL A 29 -3.12 -8.02 -3.41
C VAL A 29 -3.70 -9.44 -3.41
N LYS A 30 -3.91 -10.04 -4.59
CA LYS A 30 -4.39 -11.41 -4.71
C LYS A 30 -3.42 -12.43 -4.12
N SER A 31 -2.12 -12.26 -4.34
CA SER A 31 -1.08 -13.10 -3.75
C SER A 31 -1.11 -13.02 -2.22
N LYS A 32 -1.22 -11.81 -1.65
CA LYS A 32 -1.36 -11.60 -0.21
C LYS A 32 -2.62 -12.25 0.36
N VAL A 33 -3.77 -12.13 -0.32
CA VAL A 33 -5.00 -12.84 0.09
C VAL A 33 -4.80 -14.34 0.13
N THR A 34 -4.19 -14.89 -0.92
CA THR A 34 -3.95 -16.35 -1.04
C THR A 34 -2.98 -16.82 0.06
N ALA A 35 -1.89 -16.09 0.29
CA ALA A 35 -0.91 -16.42 1.31
C ALA A 35 -1.53 -16.37 2.72
N ALA A 36 -2.28 -15.31 3.04
CA ALA A 36 -2.96 -15.18 4.32
C ALA A 36 -3.97 -16.31 4.57
N GLY A 37 -4.84 -16.58 3.59
CA GLY A 37 -5.84 -17.64 3.70
C GLY A 37 -5.21 -19.02 3.85
N ASN A 38 -4.16 -19.33 3.07
CA ASN A 38 -3.42 -20.59 3.18
C ASN A 38 -2.76 -20.74 4.56
N LYS A 39 -2.13 -19.69 5.07
CA LYS A 39 -1.51 -19.70 6.42
C LYS A 39 -2.54 -19.94 7.51
N ILE A 40 -3.70 -19.28 7.45
CA ILE A 40 -4.80 -19.50 8.40
C ILE A 40 -5.24 -20.98 8.42
N LEU A 41 -5.39 -21.59 7.22
CA LEU A 41 -5.78 -22.99 7.08
C LEU A 41 -4.70 -23.97 7.56
N GLN A 42 -3.44 -23.74 7.18
CA GLN A 42 -2.32 -24.63 7.51
C GLN A 42 -1.98 -24.64 9.01
N GLU A 43 -2.05 -23.48 9.64
CA GLU A 43 -1.76 -23.31 11.07
C GLU A 43 -3.00 -23.53 11.96
N ASN A 44 -4.15 -23.88 11.36
CA ASN A 44 -5.42 -24.07 12.05
C ASN A 44 -5.80 -22.86 12.93
N LEU A 45 -5.58 -21.65 12.44
CA LEU A 45 -5.93 -20.43 13.14
C LEU A 45 -7.46 -20.24 13.17
N THR A 46 -7.93 -19.39 14.08
CA THR A 46 -9.34 -19.03 14.14
C THR A 46 -9.80 -18.41 12.82
N LEU A 47 -10.88 -18.94 12.23
CA LEU A 47 -11.43 -18.46 10.98
C LEU A 47 -12.12 -17.09 11.16
N LYS A 48 -11.32 -16.04 11.20
CA LYS A 48 -11.80 -14.64 11.21
C LYS A 48 -11.62 -14.05 9.81
N PRO A 49 -12.43 -13.04 9.41
CA PRO A 49 -12.10 -12.22 8.25
C PRO A 49 -10.71 -11.59 8.38
N PHE A 50 -10.03 -11.43 7.26
CA PHE A 50 -8.69 -10.85 7.22
C PHE A 50 -8.60 -9.79 6.13
N LEU A 51 -7.89 -8.70 6.44
CA LEU A 51 -7.65 -7.58 5.53
C LEU A 51 -6.20 -7.62 5.05
N VAL A 52 -6.02 -7.45 3.75
CA VAL A 52 -4.71 -7.20 3.14
C VAL A 52 -4.73 -5.87 2.40
N ALA A 53 -3.58 -5.22 2.36
CA ALA A 53 -3.37 -4.00 1.59
C ALA A 53 -2.00 -4.03 0.92
N ASP A 54 -1.91 -3.37 -0.22
CA ASP A 54 -0.65 -3.07 -0.88
C ASP A 54 -0.71 -1.71 -1.57
N THR A 55 0.43 -1.03 -1.66
CA THR A 55 0.50 0.34 -2.19
C THR A 55 1.59 0.45 -3.24
N VAL A 56 1.23 0.98 -4.40
CA VAL A 56 2.16 1.25 -5.49
C VAL A 56 2.21 2.75 -5.80
N VAL A 57 3.42 3.27 -5.99
CA VAL A 57 3.67 4.60 -6.54
C VAL A 57 3.97 4.47 -8.02
N SER A 58 3.30 5.27 -8.85
CA SER A 58 3.53 5.25 -10.30
C SER A 58 3.62 6.66 -10.89
N HIS A 59 4.50 6.80 -11.88
CA HIS A 59 4.63 8.03 -12.67
C HIS A 59 4.87 7.65 -14.14
N LYS A 60 4.10 8.22 -15.07
CA LYS A 60 4.18 7.89 -16.50
C LYS A 60 4.13 6.37 -16.79
N ASN A 61 3.23 5.67 -16.12
CA ASN A 61 3.05 4.22 -16.20
C ASN A 61 4.26 3.36 -15.72
N LYS A 62 5.25 3.99 -15.09
CA LYS A 62 6.38 3.30 -14.46
C LYS A 62 6.10 3.12 -12.97
N ILE A 63 6.38 1.95 -12.44
CA ILE A 63 6.29 1.61 -11.03
C ILE A 63 7.53 2.13 -10.30
N PHE A 64 7.32 2.67 -9.11
CA PHE A 64 8.35 3.10 -8.17
C PHE A 64 8.19 2.30 -6.88
N GLY A 65 8.82 1.14 -6.82
CA GLY A 65 8.87 0.30 -5.63
C GLY A 65 9.74 0.90 -4.52
N LYS A 66 10.18 0.08 -3.59
CA LYS A 66 11.14 0.48 -2.56
C LYS A 66 12.55 0.58 -3.15
N PRO A 67 13.32 1.62 -2.84
CA PRO A 67 14.70 1.70 -3.32
C PRO A 67 15.56 0.60 -2.71
N THR A 68 16.39 -0.03 -3.53
CA THR A 68 17.31 -1.09 -3.10
C THR A 68 18.67 -0.56 -2.63
N THR A 69 19.00 0.69 -2.99
CA THR A 69 20.24 1.37 -2.61
C THR A 69 20.00 2.87 -2.44
N LYS A 70 20.90 3.58 -1.74
CA LYS A 70 20.85 5.05 -1.62
C LYS A 70 20.89 5.74 -2.99
N ASP A 71 21.68 5.23 -3.93
CA ASP A 71 21.73 5.75 -5.30
C ASP A 71 20.40 5.52 -6.04
N HIS A 72 19.72 4.40 -5.78
CA HIS A 72 18.39 4.15 -6.33
C HIS A 72 17.38 5.14 -5.76
N ALA A 73 17.36 5.37 -4.44
CA ALA A 73 16.52 6.39 -3.81
C ALA A 73 16.78 7.80 -4.40
N HIS A 74 18.03 8.15 -4.60
CA HIS A 74 18.43 9.40 -5.24
C HIS A 74 17.81 9.58 -6.65
N ARG A 75 17.89 8.53 -7.48
CA ARG A 75 17.31 8.55 -8.85
C ARG A 75 15.79 8.66 -8.82
N MET A 76 15.13 7.90 -7.94
CA MET A 76 13.66 7.96 -7.78
C MET A 76 13.20 9.37 -7.40
N LEU A 77 13.78 9.95 -6.36
CA LEU A 77 13.44 11.29 -5.89
C LEU A 77 13.71 12.36 -6.94
N LYS A 78 14.78 12.23 -7.71
CA LYS A 78 15.10 13.13 -8.81
C LYS A 78 14.05 13.03 -9.92
N GLU A 79 13.57 11.83 -10.23
CA GLU A 79 12.56 11.61 -11.27
C GLU A 79 11.18 12.14 -10.85
N LEU A 80 10.82 12.02 -9.57
CA LEU A 80 9.56 12.53 -9.03
C LEU A 80 9.58 14.02 -8.70
N SER A 81 10.76 14.64 -8.55
CA SER A 81 10.94 16.04 -8.20
C SER A 81 10.26 16.99 -9.19
N GLY A 82 9.40 17.89 -8.68
CA GLY A 82 8.69 18.89 -9.47
C GLY A 82 7.61 18.32 -10.38
N THR A 83 7.17 17.09 -10.15
CA THR A 83 6.15 16.41 -10.95
C THR A 83 4.94 16.01 -10.10
N THR A 84 3.91 15.48 -10.78
CA THR A 84 2.81 14.76 -10.16
C THR A 84 3.00 13.27 -10.40
N HIS A 85 2.67 12.44 -9.40
CA HIS A 85 2.63 11.00 -9.52
C HIS A 85 1.37 10.45 -8.85
N THR A 86 1.05 9.21 -9.11
CA THR A 86 -0.13 8.55 -8.53
C THR A 86 0.30 7.54 -7.48
N VAL A 87 -0.34 7.59 -6.33
CA VAL A 87 -0.28 6.55 -5.31
C VAL A 87 -1.58 5.79 -5.34
N THR A 88 -1.50 4.47 -5.56
CA THR A 88 -2.65 3.59 -5.60
C THR A 88 -2.50 2.53 -4.52
N THR A 89 -3.51 2.42 -3.64
CA THR A 89 -3.58 1.33 -2.68
C THR A 89 -4.73 0.40 -3.06
N GLY A 90 -4.41 -0.88 -3.21
CA GLY A 90 -5.38 -1.96 -3.31
C GLY A 90 -5.59 -2.57 -1.93
N ILE A 91 -6.84 -2.80 -1.58
CA ILE A 91 -7.24 -3.50 -0.36
C ILE A 91 -8.13 -4.67 -0.70
N ALA A 92 -8.03 -5.75 0.06
CA ALA A 92 -8.97 -6.85 -0.05
C ALA A 92 -9.34 -7.38 1.34
N LEU A 93 -10.64 -7.62 1.51
CA LEU A 93 -11.18 -8.28 2.70
C LEU A 93 -11.52 -9.71 2.34
N GLY A 94 -10.81 -10.65 2.95
CA GLY A 94 -10.94 -12.08 2.73
C GLY A 94 -11.60 -12.79 3.91
N HIS A 95 -12.23 -13.92 3.62
CA HIS A 95 -12.69 -14.88 4.61
C HIS A 95 -12.57 -16.29 4.08
N ILE A 96 -12.57 -17.26 4.98
CA ILE A 96 -12.58 -18.68 4.64
C ILE A 96 -14.00 -19.20 4.82
N SER A 97 -14.56 -19.78 3.74
CA SER A 97 -15.89 -20.38 3.75
C SER A 97 -15.92 -21.70 4.55
N GLU A 98 -17.12 -22.21 4.85
CA GLU A 98 -17.31 -23.52 5.49
C GLU A 98 -16.69 -24.66 4.66
N SER A 99 -16.65 -24.52 3.34
CA SER A 99 -15.97 -25.44 2.42
C SER A 99 -14.45 -25.30 2.37
N LYS A 100 -13.87 -24.45 3.24
CA LYS A 100 -12.44 -24.12 3.29
C LYS A 100 -11.91 -23.42 2.03
N GLU A 101 -12.78 -22.75 1.30
CA GLU A 101 -12.39 -21.92 0.16
C GLU A 101 -12.09 -20.49 0.63
N ILE A 102 -11.02 -19.90 0.09
CA ILE A 102 -10.67 -18.50 0.30
C ILE A 102 -11.54 -17.64 -0.62
N LYS A 103 -12.39 -16.81 -0.03
CA LYS A 103 -13.21 -15.82 -0.74
C LYS A 103 -12.79 -14.43 -0.34
N PHE A 104 -12.85 -13.47 -1.27
CA PHE A 104 -12.51 -12.09 -0.97
C PHE A 104 -13.25 -11.11 -1.89
N VAL A 105 -13.38 -9.90 -1.41
CA VAL A 105 -13.76 -8.70 -2.15
C VAL A 105 -12.60 -7.74 -2.14
N GLN A 106 -12.42 -6.98 -3.22
CA GLN A 106 -11.28 -6.08 -3.40
C GLN A 106 -11.75 -4.70 -3.86
N ASN A 107 -11.07 -3.67 -3.40
CA ASN A 107 -11.28 -2.28 -3.83
C ASN A 107 -9.91 -1.57 -3.99
N HIS A 108 -9.93 -0.41 -4.65
CA HIS A 108 -8.74 0.43 -4.89
C HIS A 108 -9.05 1.88 -4.58
N SER A 109 -8.03 2.59 -4.14
CA SER A 109 -8.06 4.03 -3.99
C SER A 109 -6.87 4.65 -4.72
N HIS A 110 -7.10 5.78 -5.37
CA HIS A 110 -6.08 6.50 -6.15
C HIS A 110 -5.94 7.93 -5.62
N THR A 111 -4.71 8.37 -5.44
CA THR A 111 -4.41 9.74 -5.02
C THR A 111 -3.27 10.29 -5.85
N VAL A 112 -3.47 11.47 -6.42
CA VAL A 112 -2.41 12.22 -7.10
C VAL A 112 -1.64 13.01 -6.07
N VAL A 113 -0.32 12.88 -6.07
CA VAL A 113 0.58 13.63 -5.21
C VAL A 113 1.40 14.59 -6.06
N GLU A 114 1.36 15.88 -5.73
CA GLU A 114 2.22 16.90 -6.32
C GLU A 114 3.46 17.09 -5.46
N MET A 115 4.63 16.83 -6.02
CA MET A 115 5.92 17.03 -5.36
C MET A 115 6.54 18.36 -5.75
N LYS A 116 7.07 19.11 -4.79
CA LYS A 116 7.85 20.31 -5.09
C LYS A 116 9.14 19.98 -5.85
N SER A 117 9.71 20.96 -6.53
CA SER A 117 11.07 20.82 -7.07
C SER A 117 12.07 20.65 -5.94
N LEU A 118 12.88 19.58 -5.99
CA LEU A 118 13.91 19.25 -5.01
C LEU A 118 15.29 19.60 -5.55
N SER A 119 16.08 20.29 -4.76
CA SER A 119 17.50 20.46 -5.04
C SER A 119 18.29 19.17 -4.77
N ALA A 120 19.43 19.01 -5.43
CA ALA A 120 20.32 17.87 -5.18
C ALA A 120 20.70 17.73 -3.70
N LYS A 121 20.88 18.86 -3.01
CA LYS A 121 21.24 18.89 -1.58
C LYS A 121 20.08 18.43 -0.68
N GLU A 122 18.83 18.72 -1.03
CA GLU A 122 17.66 18.22 -0.29
C GLU A 122 17.55 16.72 -0.43
N ILE A 123 17.67 16.20 -1.67
CA ILE A 123 17.64 14.76 -1.94
C ILE A 123 18.74 14.04 -1.17
N GLU A 124 19.98 14.55 -1.26
CA GLU A 124 21.13 13.96 -0.56
C GLU A 124 20.90 13.88 0.96
N ARG A 125 20.48 15.01 1.57
CA ARG A 125 20.20 15.04 3.02
C ARG A 125 19.11 14.09 3.43
N TYR A 126 18.06 13.98 2.63
CA TYR A 126 16.95 13.09 2.91
C TYR A 126 17.35 11.61 2.77
N VAL A 127 18.12 11.27 1.74
CA VAL A 127 18.61 9.89 1.55
C VAL A 127 19.52 9.45 2.69
N LEU A 128 20.31 10.40 3.29
CA LEU A 128 21.15 10.10 4.46
C LEU A 128 20.33 9.77 5.72
N THR A 129 19.05 10.15 5.80
CA THR A 129 18.19 9.78 6.94
C THR A 129 17.75 8.32 6.92
N GLU A 130 17.95 7.62 5.80
CA GLU A 130 17.50 6.26 5.52
C GLU A 130 15.96 6.07 5.47
N GLU A 131 15.18 7.12 5.75
CA GLU A 131 13.72 7.09 5.64
C GLU A 131 13.20 6.63 4.26
N PRO A 132 13.85 6.95 3.11
CA PRO A 132 13.44 6.46 1.80
C PRO A 132 13.39 4.94 1.67
N MET A 133 14.22 4.20 2.41
CA MET A 133 14.64 2.84 2.04
C MET A 133 13.52 1.80 2.15
N ASP A 134 12.52 2.03 2.98
CA ASP A 134 11.37 1.13 3.16
C ASP A 134 10.07 1.66 2.54
N LYS A 135 10.14 2.75 1.74
CA LYS A 135 8.98 3.42 1.18
C LYS A 135 8.90 3.28 -0.34
N ALA A 136 7.73 2.91 -0.85
CA ALA A 136 7.45 3.00 -2.29
C ALA A 136 7.63 4.43 -2.79
N GLY A 137 8.29 4.62 -3.94
CA GLY A 137 8.65 5.95 -4.45
C GLY A 137 9.78 6.65 -3.69
N GLY A 138 10.32 6.04 -2.63
CA GLY A 138 11.45 6.56 -1.88
C GLY A 138 11.12 7.78 -1.00
N TYR A 139 9.88 7.96 -0.54
CA TYR A 139 9.53 9.01 0.42
C TYR A 139 8.33 8.63 1.30
N GLY A 140 8.29 9.18 2.51
CA GLY A 140 7.19 8.98 3.46
C GLY A 140 6.38 10.26 3.69
N ILE A 141 5.05 10.23 3.41
CA ILE A 141 4.18 11.39 3.65
C ILE A 141 3.98 11.66 5.16
N GLN A 142 4.23 10.68 6.01
CA GLN A 142 4.11 10.80 7.47
C GLN A 142 5.43 11.15 8.16
N GLY A 143 6.55 11.16 7.42
CA GLY A 143 7.88 11.43 7.93
C GLY A 143 8.46 12.74 7.40
N LEU A 144 9.78 12.79 7.31
CA LEU A 144 10.52 13.94 6.77
C LEU A 144 10.18 14.23 5.31
N GLY A 145 9.85 13.17 4.53
CA GLY A 145 9.40 13.26 3.15
C GLY A 145 8.11 14.06 2.95
N ALA A 146 7.31 14.28 4.01
CA ALA A 146 6.16 15.16 3.96
C ALA A 146 6.53 16.59 3.49
N SER A 147 7.75 17.03 3.79
CA SER A 147 8.27 18.35 3.37
C SER A 147 8.43 18.50 1.84
N PHE A 148 8.35 17.40 1.11
CA PHE A 148 8.44 17.38 -0.36
C PHE A 148 7.08 17.50 -1.04
N VAL A 149 6.00 17.15 -0.31
CA VAL A 149 4.64 17.16 -0.85
C VAL A 149 4.10 18.58 -0.84
N LYS A 150 3.75 19.08 -2.02
CA LYS A 150 3.13 20.38 -2.22
C LYS A 150 1.61 20.32 -2.09
N GLY A 151 1.02 19.19 -2.51
CA GLY A 151 -0.41 18.96 -2.43
C GLY A 151 -0.78 17.54 -2.79
N ILE A 152 -1.99 17.14 -2.41
CA ILE A 152 -2.59 15.87 -2.79
C ILE A 152 -3.98 16.10 -3.37
N GLY A 153 -4.34 15.35 -4.41
CA GLY A 153 -5.69 15.27 -4.97
C GLY A 153 -6.24 13.87 -4.75
N GLY A 154 -7.04 13.69 -3.69
CA GLY A 154 -7.57 12.39 -3.28
C GLY A 154 -7.47 12.14 -1.78
N CYS A 155 -7.35 10.87 -1.40
CA CYS A 155 -7.37 10.43 0.00
C CYS A 155 -5.95 10.40 0.60
N TYR A 156 -5.74 11.14 1.70
CA TYR A 156 -4.48 11.11 2.44
C TYR A 156 -4.16 9.70 2.98
N PHE A 157 -5.17 9.02 3.53
CA PHE A 157 -4.99 7.68 4.08
C PHE A 157 -4.64 6.62 3.01
N ASN A 158 -5.04 6.86 1.76
CA ASN A 158 -4.57 6.06 0.64
C ASN A 158 -3.06 6.21 0.45
N VAL A 159 -2.52 7.43 0.53
CA VAL A 159 -1.07 7.67 0.42
C VAL A 159 -0.31 7.04 1.60
N VAL A 160 -0.92 6.99 2.78
CA VAL A 160 -0.37 6.30 3.96
C VAL A 160 -0.34 4.77 3.77
N GLY A 161 -1.25 4.21 2.94
CA GLY A 161 -1.30 2.79 2.62
C GLY A 161 -2.54 2.03 3.08
N LEU A 162 -3.52 2.73 3.69
CA LEU A 162 -4.81 2.14 4.06
C LEU A 162 -5.96 3.15 3.84
N PRO A 163 -6.66 3.11 2.70
CA PRO A 163 -7.78 3.98 2.40
C PRO A 163 -8.98 3.63 3.29
N ILE A 164 -9.19 4.43 4.35
CA ILE A 164 -10.14 4.10 5.43
C ILE A 164 -11.58 4.02 4.94
N GLN A 165 -12.02 4.92 4.06
CA GLN A 165 -13.38 4.89 3.54
C GLN A 165 -13.67 3.59 2.78
N GLU A 166 -12.79 3.20 1.87
CA GLU A 166 -12.93 1.98 1.07
C GLU A 166 -12.80 0.74 1.96
N THR A 167 -11.98 0.80 3.00
CA THR A 167 -11.88 -0.26 4.01
C THR A 167 -13.20 -0.43 4.76
N CYS A 168 -13.84 0.67 5.19
CA CYS A 168 -15.15 0.61 5.84
C CYS A 168 -16.23 0.00 4.93
N LEU A 169 -16.24 0.35 3.64
CA LEU A 169 -17.17 -0.27 2.68
C LEU A 169 -17.00 -1.79 2.59
N LEU A 170 -15.73 -2.28 2.56
CA LEU A 170 -15.50 -3.72 2.56
C LEU A 170 -15.94 -4.40 3.87
N LEU A 171 -15.78 -3.72 5.02
CA LEU A 171 -16.24 -4.23 6.31
C LEU A 171 -17.78 -4.30 6.37
N ASP A 172 -18.46 -3.29 5.81
CA ASP A 172 -19.93 -3.26 5.72
C ASP A 172 -20.47 -4.44 4.87
N ASP A 173 -19.80 -4.79 3.77
CA ASP A 173 -20.15 -5.93 2.92
C ASP A 173 -20.15 -7.28 3.68
N LEU A 174 -19.33 -7.41 4.71
CA LEU A 174 -19.30 -8.59 5.60
C LEU A 174 -20.04 -8.37 6.93
N ASN A 175 -20.79 -7.27 7.09
CA ASN A 175 -21.48 -6.89 8.33
C ASN A 175 -20.54 -6.81 9.55
N ILE A 176 -19.30 -6.36 9.35
CA ILE A 176 -18.33 -6.16 10.42
C ILE A 176 -18.43 -4.72 10.92
N SER A 177 -18.88 -4.54 12.15
CA SER A 177 -18.99 -3.22 12.78
C SER A 177 -17.61 -2.66 13.11
N TYR A 178 -17.32 -1.45 12.66
CA TYR A 178 -16.10 -0.68 12.98
C TYR A 178 -16.36 0.48 13.94
N TRP A 179 -17.60 0.75 14.27
CA TRP A 179 -17.99 1.61 15.38
C TRP A 179 -18.29 0.74 16.59
N SER A 180 -17.48 0.82 17.64
CA SER A 180 -17.85 0.22 18.91
C SER A 180 -18.93 1.10 19.53
N ASN A 181 -20.16 0.59 19.68
CA ASN A 181 -21.06 1.13 20.66
C ASN A 181 -20.40 0.89 22.03
N LYS A 182 -19.90 1.96 22.64
CA LYS A 182 -19.66 1.93 24.08
C LYS A 182 -21.04 2.10 24.69
N ASP A 183 -21.71 0.99 24.98
CA ASP A 183 -22.79 0.96 25.94
C ASP A 183 -22.22 1.23 27.34
#